data_c778f2b788b89ded648f6d515ef15448
#
_entry.id   c778f2b788b89ded648f6d515ef15448
#
_cell.length_a   1.000
_cell.length_b   1.000
_cell.length_c   1.000
_cell.angle_alpha   90.00
_cell.angle_beta   90.00
_cell.angle_gamma   90.00
#
_symmetry.space_group_name_H-M   'P 1'
#
loop_
_entity.id
_entity.type
_entity.pdbx_description
1 polymer ?
#
loop_
_entity_poly.entity_id
_entity_poly.type
_entity_poly.pdbx_seq_one_letter_code
_entity_poly.pdbx_strand_id
1 'polypeptide(L)'
;DDRRQRQMCIRDRYNYTNVKTKIKIPNTSFFEKLIEQSKSIYARTLLYFISFIEAIFFPIPVDPLLAILVLNNKQKYIELTIFCTLASVIGGLVGWLLGYVIGEEIEELLTIIPWIKNDSFNTVKTAFDEHGILIIFLGAFTPLPFKIISVTSGVFHINIVAFFVMSLIGRGLRFFLVSLIVKNFGDQGIY
;
A
#
# COMPACT_ATOMS: atom_id res chain seq x y z
N ASP A 1 -40.29 4.81 -17.43
CA ASP A 1 -38.95 4.99 -16.78
C ASP A 1 -38.67 3.93 -15.72
N ASP A 2 -39.67 3.46 -15.02
CA ASP A 2 -39.59 2.43 -13.96
C ASP A 2 -39.09 1.07 -14.47
N ARG A 3 -39.36 0.69 -15.70
CA ARG A 3 -38.86 -0.58 -16.30
C ARG A 3 -37.36 -0.57 -16.54
N ARG A 4 -36.77 0.57 -16.90
CA ARG A 4 -35.30 0.70 -17.09
C ARG A 4 -34.56 0.63 -15.76
N GLN A 5 -35.10 1.25 -14.71
CA GLN A 5 -34.54 1.18 -13.38
C GLN A 5 -34.57 -0.24 -12.80
N ARG A 6 -35.68 -0.96 -12.98
CA ARG A 6 -35.79 -2.38 -12.53
C ARG A 6 -34.82 -3.29 -13.27
N GLN A 7 -34.66 -3.12 -14.58
CA GLN A 7 -33.69 -3.91 -15.35
C GLN A 7 -32.24 -3.58 -14.96
N MET A 8 -31.93 -2.35 -14.61
CA MET A 8 -30.63 -1.94 -14.14
C MET A 8 -30.32 -2.55 -12.77
N CYS A 9 -31.27 -2.54 -11.83
CA CYS A 9 -31.15 -3.18 -10.53
C CYS A 9 -31.01 -4.70 -10.61
N ILE A 10 -31.72 -5.36 -11.55
CA ILE A 10 -31.63 -6.81 -11.77
C ILE A 10 -30.27 -7.18 -12.36
N ARG A 11 -29.78 -6.40 -13.34
CA ARG A 11 -28.47 -6.62 -13.96
C ARG A 11 -27.33 -6.40 -12.96
N ASP A 12 -27.44 -5.40 -12.10
CA ASP A 12 -26.45 -5.17 -11.04
C ASP A 12 -26.47 -6.28 -10.00
N ARG A 13 -27.65 -6.81 -9.65
CA ARG A 13 -27.77 -7.93 -8.73
C ARG A 13 -27.24 -9.24 -9.36
N TYR A 14 -27.45 -9.45 -10.64
CA TYR A 14 -26.95 -10.63 -11.37
C TYR A 14 -25.42 -10.59 -11.49
N ASN A 15 -24.84 -9.42 -11.75
CA ASN A 15 -23.37 -9.25 -11.75
C ASN A 15 -22.78 -9.45 -10.35
N TYR A 16 -23.49 -9.03 -9.30
CA TYR A 16 -23.03 -9.19 -7.91
C TYR A 16 -23.00 -10.66 -7.49
N THR A 17 -24.02 -11.46 -7.86
CA THR A 17 -24.05 -12.90 -7.55
C THR A 17 -23.02 -13.70 -8.35
N ASN A 18 -22.72 -13.32 -9.59
CA ASN A 18 -21.69 -13.95 -10.40
C ASN A 18 -20.26 -13.66 -9.93
N VAL A 19 -20.00 -12.46 -9.35
CA VAL A 19 -18.71 -12.14 -8.74
C VAL A 19 -18.49 -12.98 -7.48
N LYS A 20 -19.55 -13.19 -6.67
CA LYS A 20 -19.48 -14.01 -5.45
C LYS A 20 -19.12 -15.48 -5.71
N THR A 21 -19.55 -16.04 -6.86
CA THR A 21 -19.30 -17.43 -7.22
C THR A 21 -17.95 -17.69 -7.88
N LYS A 22 -17.26 -16.66 -8.39
CA LYS A 22 -16.04 -16.82 -9.19
C LYS A 22 -14.73 -16.55 -8.43
N ILE A 23 -14.76 -15.77 -7.36
CA ILE A 23 -13.56 -15.53 -6.56
C ILE A 23 -13.49 -16.58 -5.46
N LYS A 24 -12.68 -17.63 -5.67
CA LYS A 24 -12.31 -18.60 -4.63
C LYS A 24 -11.32 -17.93 -3.66
N ILE A 25 -11.84 -17.00 -2.84
CA ILE A 25 -11.05 -16.31 -1.81
C ILE A 25 -10.84 -17.29 -0.65
N PRO A 26 -9.64 -17.40 -0.10
CA PRO A 26 -9.43 -18.19 1.10
C PRO A 26 -10.36 -17.66 2.20
N ASN A 27 -11.04 -18.59 2.85
CA ASN A 27 -12.16 -18.47 3.78
C ASN A 27 -11.84 -17.55 4.99
N THR A 28 -11.80 -16.24 4.75
CA THR A 28 -11.70 -15.25 5.80
C THR A 28 -12.95 -14.37 5.77
N SER A 29 -13.78 -14.52 6.78
CA SER A 29 -15.03 -13.75 6.97
C SER A 29 -14.84 -12.23 6.85
N PHE A 30 -13.63 -11.74 7.00
CA PHE A 30 -13.23 -10.35 6.84
C PHE A 30 -13.30 -9.90 5.37
N PHE A 31 -12.72 -10.68 4.43
CA PHE A 31 -12.75 -10.35 3.00
C PHE A 31 -14.15 -10.43 2.40
N GLU A 32 -14.98 -11.37 2.86
CA GLU A 32 -16.38 -11.46 2.42
C GLU A 32 -17.18 -10.23 2.83
N LYS A 33 -17.04 -9.76 4.07
CA LYS A 33 -17.66 -8.52 4.55
C LYS A 33 -17.17 -7.29 3.78
N LEU A 34 -15.88 -7.22 3.44
CA LEU A 34 -15.32 -6.14 2.62
C LEU A 34 -15.89 -6.13 1.20
N ILE A 35 -16.07 -7.30 0.58
CA ILE A 35 -16.68 -7.42 -0.75
C ILE A 35 -18.15 -6.98 -0.69
N GLU A 36 -18.88 -7.39 0.32
CA GLU A 36 -20.29 -7.06 0.49
C GLU A 36 -20.49 -5.55 0.75
N GLN A 37 -19.56 -4.93 1.46
CA GLN A 37 -19.56 -3.50 1.76
C GLN A 37 -18.73 -2.64 0.80
N SER A 38 -18.14 -3.19 -0.25
CA SER A 38 -17.17 -2.51 -1.12
C SER A 38 -17.71 -1.24 -1.79
N LYS A 39 -19.02 -1.09 -1.91
CA LYS A 39 -19.70 0.14 -2.37
C LYS A 39 -19.88 1.16 -1.24
N SER A 40 -19.68 0.76 0.00
CA SER A 40 -19.83 1.62 1.17
C SER A 40 -18.64 2.57 1.34
N ILE A 41 -18.91 3.74 1.91
CA ILE A 41 -17.87 4.69 2.34
C ILE A 41 -16.93 4.06 3.37
N TYR A 42 -17.46 3.16 4.22
CA TYR A 42 -16.68 2.44 5.24
C TYR A 42 -15.57 1.57 4.65
N ALA A 43 -15.83 0.87 3.55
CA ALA A 43 -14.79 0.02 2.92
C ALA A 43 -13.64 0.86 2.33
N ARG A 44 -13.96 2.04 1.80
CA ARG A 44 -12.95 2.97 1.30
C ARG A 44 -12.12 3.57 2.43
N THR A 45 -12.77 4.03 3.49
CA THR A 45 -12.08 4.55 4.69
C THR A 45 -11.21 3.47 5.32
N LEU A 46 -11.70 2.23 5.39
CA LEU A 46 -10.94 1.10 5.91
C LEU A 46 -9.71 0.79 5.04
N LEU A 47 -9.81 0.84 3.71
CA LEU A 47 -8.66 0.70 2.80
C LEU A 47 -7.58 1.75 3.11
N TYR A 48 -7.97 3.02 3.24
CA TYR A 48 -7.02 4.10 3.52
C TYR A 48 -6.37 3.96 4.88
N PHE A 49 -7.15 3.56 5.88
CA PHE A 49 -6.64 3.31 7.23
C PHE A 49 -5.68 2.11 7.28
N ILE A 50 -6.00 1.03 6.58
CA ILE A 50 -5.10 -0.13 6.47
C ILE A 50 -3.82 0.25 5.72
N SER A 51 -3.92 1.05 4.64
CA SER A 51 -2.76 1.54 3.89
C SER A 51 -1.82 2.41 4.74
N PHE A 52 -2.38 3.20 5.65
CA PHE A 52 -1.61 3.98 6.63
C PHE A 52 -0.92 3.07 7.65
N ILE A 53 -1.65 2.13 8.26
CA ILE A 53 -1.12 1.24 9.30
C ILE A 53 -0.09 0.26 8.74
N GLU A 54 -0.29 -0.26 7.51
CA GLU A 54 0.68 -1.14 6.85
C GLU A 54 2.04 -0.47 6.72
N ALA A 55 2.05 0.80 6.39
CA ALA A 55 3.29 1.55 6.23
C ALA A 55 4.06 1.72 7.55
N ILE A 56 3.40 1.56 8.71
CA ILE A 56 4.00 1.74 10.05
C ILE A 56 4.31 0.39 10.71
N PHE A 57 3.31 -0.49 10.85
CA PHE A 57 3.40 -1.65 11.75
C PHE A 57 3.19 -3.00 11.09
N PHE A 58 2.11 -3.22 10.37
CA PHE A 58 1.68 -4.55 9.94
C PHE A 58 1.84 -4.80 8.45
N PRO A 59 2.41 -5.94 8.04
CA PRO A 59 2.48 -6.34 6.63
C PRO A 59 1.13 -6.89 6.16
N ILE A 60 0.08 -6.05 6.18
CA ILE A 60 -1.21 -6.40 5.58
C ILE A 60 -1.12 -6.05 4.09
N PRO A 61 -1.28 -7.00 3.17
CA PRO A 61 -1.20 -6.71 1.74
C PRO A 61 -2.36 -5.80 1.32
N VAL A 62 -2.09 -4.51 1.10
CA VAL A 62 -3.07 -3.51 0.64
C VAL A 62 -3.44 -3.72 -0.82
N ASP A 63 -2.53 -4.25 -1.64
CA ASP A 63 -2.76 -4.47 -3.07
C ASP A 63 -4.01 -5.31 -3.38
N PRO A 64 -4.29 -6.46 -2.71
CA PRO A 64 -5.52 -7.21 -2.90
C PRO A 64 -6.78 -6.45 -2.47
N LEU A 65 -6.71 -5.66 -1.39
CA LEU A 65 -7.83 -4.84 -0.94
C LEU A 65 -8.18 -3.76 -1.95
N LEU A 66 -7.16 -3.05 -2.45
CA LEU A 66 -7.29 -2.06 -3.51
C LEU A 66 -7.88 -2.71 -4.78
N ALA A 67 -7.37 -3.87 -5.18
CA ALA A 67 -7.86 -4.61 -6.34
C ALA A 67 -9.36 -4.93 -6.23
N ILE A 68 -9.82 -5.45 -5.09
CA ILE A 68 -11.23 -5.78 -4.84
C ILE A 68 -12.11 -4.51 -4.93
N LEU A 69 -11.68 -3.39 -4.34
CA LEU A 69 -12.45 -2.16 -4.38
C LEU A 69 -12.51 -1.56 -5.79
N VAL A 70 -11.42 -1.65 -6.55
CA VAL A 70 -11.36 -1.20 -7.95
C VAL A 70 -12.26 -2.07 -8.84
N LEU A 71 -12.27 -3.41 -8.67
CA LEU A 71 -13.17 -4.31 -9.39
C LEU A 71 -14.64 -3.93 -9.22
N ASN A 72 -15.02 -3.59 -7.99
CA ASN A 72 -16.40 -3.23 -7.66
C ASN A 72 -16.76 -1.78 -8.05
N ASN A 73 -15.77 -0.90 -8.23
CA ASN A 73 -15.96 0.52 -8.55
C ASN A 73 -14.94 1.01 -9.58
N LYS A 74 -14.97 0.45 -10.79
CA LYS A 74 -14.01 0.76 -11.87
C LYS A 74 -13.94 2.24 -12.25
N GLN A 75 -15.04 3.00 -12.04
CA GLN A 75 -15.06 4.44 -12.32
C GLN A 75 -14.27 5.26 -11.30
N LYS A 76 -14.08 4.74 -10.08
CA LYS A 76 -13.39 5.42 -8.98
C LYS A 76 -11.94 4.98 -8.75
N TYR A 77 -11.36 4.24 -9.70
CA TYR A 77 -10.02 3.67 -9.54
C TYR A 77 -8.94 4.74 -9.27
N ILE A 78 -9.04 5.91 -9.92
CA ILE A 78 -8.10 7.02 -9.69
C ILE A 78 -8.25 7.58 -8.28
N GLU A 79 -9.49 7.84 -7.83
CA GLU A 79 -9.78 8.31 -6.47
C GLU A 79 -9.20 7.36 -5.43
N LEU A 80 -9.50 6.06 -5.55
CA LEU A 80 -9.00 5.01 -4.65
C LEU A 80 -7.47 4.97 -4.64
N THR A 81 -6.84 5.05 -5.81
CA THR A 81 -5.37 5.06 -5.93
C THR A 81 -4.73 6.25 -5.24
N ILE A 82 -5.25 7.46 -5.48
CA ILE A 82 -4.68 8.70 -4.91
C ILE A 82 -4.77 8.66 -3.38
N PHE A 83 -5.94 8.39 -2.82
CA PHE A 83 -6.11 8.37 -1.37
C PHE A 83 -5.33 7.24 -0.70
N CYS A 84 -5.24 6.06 -1.33
CA CYS A 84 -4.42 4.96 -0.85
C CYS A 84 -2.92 5.33 -0.84
N THR A 85 -2.45 5.99 -1.90
CA THR A 85 -1.08 6.50 -1.99
C THR A 85 -0.79 7.51 -0.89
N LEU A 86 -1.65 8.52 -0.73
CA LEU A 86 -1.47 9.57 0.30
C LEU A 86 -1.45 8.96 1.70
N ALA A 87 -2.39 8.07 2.01
CA ALA A 87 -2.43 7.39 3.30
C ALA A 87 -1.15 6.59 3.57
N SER A 88 -0.65 5.86 2.57
CA SER A 88 0.59 5.09 2.69
C SER A 88 1.82 5.98 2.86
N VAL A 89 1.90 7.10 2.13
CA VAL A 89 3.03 8.04 2.24
C VAL A 89 3.05 8.74 3.59
N ILE A 90 1.87 9.13 4.11
CA ILE A 90 1.76 9.71 5.46
C ILE A 90 2.20 8.69 6.51
N GLY A 91 1.80 7.41 6.39
CA GLY A 91 2.31 6.35 7.24
C GLY A 91 3.83 6.16 7.14
N GLY A 92 4.38 6.24 5.93
CA GLY A 92 5.83 6.23 5.69
C GLY A 92 6.57 7.39 6.35
N LEU A 93 5.98 8.60 6.34
CA LEU A 93 6.55 9.76 7.06
C LEU A 93 6.61 9.54 8.57
N VAL A 94 5.58 8.91 9.15
CA VAL A 94 5.60 8.51 10.56
C VAL A 94 6.71 7.50 10.81
N GLY A 95 6.88 6.50 9.95
CA GLY A 95 7.99 5.56 10.02
C GLY A 95 9.37 6.24 9.90
N TRP A 96 9.51 7.21 8.99
CA TRP A 96 10.71 8.03 8.85
C TRP A 96 11.00 8.83 10.12
N LEU A 97 9.99 9.48 10.72
CA LEU A 97 10.13 10.22 11.98
C LEU A 97 10.56 9.30 13.14
N LEU A 98 9.97 8.12 13.23
CA LEU A 98 10.38 7.13 14.24
C LEU A 98 11.85 6.73 14.04
N GLY A 99 12.27 6.45 12.81
CA GLY A 99 13.66 6.16 12.48
C GLY A 99 14.60 7.31 12.82
N TYR A 100 14.19 8.55 12.54
CA TYR A 100 14.96 9.75 12.83
C TYR A 100 15.20 9.94 14.35
N VAL A 101 14.15 9.77 15.16
CA VAL A 101 14.25 9.93 16.63
C VAL A 101 15.08 8.80 17.26
N ILE A 102 14.93 7.57 16.76
CA ILE A 102 15.63 6.40 17.33
C ILE A 102 17.06 6.29 16.76
N GLY A 103 17.34 6.93 15.62
CA GLY A 103 18.60 6.79 14.89
C GLY A 103 19.84 7.13 15.73
N GLU A 104 19.78 8.18 16.53
CA GLU A 104 20.86 8.57 17.43
C GLU A 104 21.14 7.52 18.51
N GLU A 105 20.07 6.92 19.07
CA GLU A 105 20.20 5.86 20.08
C GLU A 105 20.68 4.53 19.47
N ILE A 106 20.30 4.26 18.21
CA ILE A 106 20.74 3.03 17.52
C ILE A 106 22.23 3.07 17.20
N GLU A 107 22.80 4.19 16.80
CA GLU A 107 24.26 4.28 16.56
C GLU A 107 25.03 3.96 17.85
N GLU A 108 24.58 4.42 19.02
CA GLU A 108 25.18 4.08 20.31
C GLU A 108 24.98 2.62 20.69
N LEU A 109 23.77 2.06 20.50
CA LEU A 109 23.45 0.67 20.78
C LEU A 109 24.23 -0.31 19.87
N LEU A 110 24.45 0.02 18.61
CA LEU A 110 25.19 -0.80 17.65
C LEU A 110 26.67 -0.95 18.04
N THR A 111 27.23 0.04 18.74
CA THR A 111 28.60 -0.08 19.29
C THR A 111 28.69 -1.08 20.43
N ILE A 112 27.59 -1.36 21.12
CA ILE A 112 27.50 -2.24 22.30
C ILE A 112 27.17 -3.69 21.89
N ILE A 113 26.51 -3.90 20.73
CA ILE A 113 26.06 -5.23 20.29
C ILE A 113 27.13 -5.92 19.42
N PRO A 114 27.86 -6.92 19.93
CA PRO A 114 28.99 -7.53 19.21
C PRO A 114 28.57 -8.41 18.00
N TRP A 115 27.28 -8.65 17.81
CA TRP A 115 26.72 -9.50 16.76
C TRP A 115 26.46 -8.77 15.45
N ILE A 116 26.30 -7.44 15.49
CA ILE A 116 26.13 -6.63 14.30
C ILE A 116 27.52 -6.21 13.85
N LYS A 117 28.01 -6.88 12.81
CA LYS A 117 29.28 -6.48 12.19
C LYS A 117 29.14 -5.02 11.74
N ASN A 118 30.00 -4.16 12.24
CA ASN A 118 30.08 -2.75 11.82
C ASN A 118 30.17 -2.61 10.28
N ASP A 119 30.73 -3.62 9.62
CA ASP A 119 30.83 -3.68 8.14
C ASP A 119 29.46 -3.68 7.45
N SER A 120 28.46 -4.41 7.99
CA SER A 120 27.11 -4.47 7.38
C SER A 120 26.34 -3.14 7.52
N PHE A 121 26.45 -2.49 8.69
CA PHE A 121 25.84 -1.19 8.93
C PHE A 121 26.48 -0.12 8.04
N ASN A 122 27.82 -0.08 8.00
CA ASN A 122 28.56 0.86 7.15
C ASN A 122 28.26 0.65 5.67
N THR A 123 28.14 -0.60 5.21
CA THR A 123 27.76 -0.89 3.82
C THR A 123 26.38 -0.34 3.47
N VAL A 124 25.39 -0.52 4.36
CA VAL A 124 24.04 0.00 4.16
C VAL A 124 24.04 1.54 4.21
N LYS A 125 24.79 2.13 5.18
CA LYS A 125 24.94 3.59 5.29
C LYS A 125 25.53 4.18 4.01
N THR A 126 26.64 3.63 3.51
CA THR A 126 27.26 4.07 2.27
C THR A 126 26.33 3.95 1.07
N ALA A 127 25.58 2.84 0.97
CA ALA A 127 24.59 2.68 -0.09
C ALA A 127 23.46 3.74 -0.02
N PHE A 128 23.03 4.10 1.19
CA PHE A 128 22.04 5.17 1.36
C PHE A 128 22.63 6.57 1.10
N ASP A 129 23.89 6.81 1.45
CA ASP A 129 24.58 8.08 1.17
C ASP A 129 24.75 8.30 -0.34
N GLU A 130 25.12 7.25 -1.08
CA GLU A 130 25.33 7.34 -2.53
C GLU A 130 24.05 7.25 -3.35
N HIS A 131 23.12 6.37 -2.96
CA HIS A 131 21.95 5.99 -3.76
C HIS A 131 20.63 6.09 -3.01
N GLY A 132 20.55 6.80 -1.89
CA GLY A 132 19.37 6.81 -1.00
C GLY A 132 18.07 7.17 -1.71
N ILE A 133 18.10 8.11 -2.63
CA ILE A 133 16.93 8.52 -3.43
C ILE A 133 16.42 7.34 -4.28
N LEU A 134 17.33 6.61 -4.92
CA LEU A 134 16.98 5.45 -5.75
C LEU A 134 16.48 4.28 -4.89
N ILE A 135 17.10 4.05 -3.74
CA ILE A 135 16.70 3.00 -2.79
C ILE A 135 15.28 3.27 -2.28
N ILE A 136 14.95 4.51 -1.93
CA ILE A 136 13.60 4.90 -1.50
C ILE A 136 12.59 4.66 -2.62
N PHE A 137 12.89 5.10 -3.83
CA PHE A 137 12.01 4.90 -4.98
C PHE A 137 11.77 3.42 -5.26
N LEU A 138 12.83 2.62 -5.36
CA LEU A 138 12.73 1.18 -5.62
C LEU A 138 12.00 0.45 -4.48
N GLY A 139 12.28 0.78 -3.23
CA GLY A 139 11.61 0.19 -2.08
C GLY A 139 10.13 0.56 -1.99
N ALA A 140 9.77 1.78 -2.41
CA ALA A 140 8.38 2.21 -2.48
C ALA A 140 7.61 1.56 -3.65
N PHE A 141 8.28 1.32 -4.78
CA PHE A 141 7.70 0.74 -5.97
C PHE A 141 7.57 -0.79 -5.91
N THR A 142 8.58 -1.47 -5.35
CA THR A 142 8.62 -2.94 -5.28
C THR A 142 7.72 -3.48 -4.16
N PRO A 143 7.38 -4.79 -4.15
CA PRO A 143 6.61 -5.42 -3.07
C PRO A 143 7.42 -5.64 -1.79
N LEU A 144 8.48 -4.89 -1.59
CA LEU A 144 9.27 -4.90 -0.35
C LEU A 144 8.48 -4.24 0.80
N PRO A 145 8.73 -4.63 2.05
CA PRO A 145 8.08 -3.99 3.19
C PRO A 145 8.57 -2.53 3.32
N PHE A 146 7.75 -1.62 2.84
CA PHE A 146 8.05 -0.17 2.78
C PHE A 146 8.43 0.43 4.13
N LYS A 147 7.89 -0.11 5.23
CA LYS A 147 8.24 0.29 6.59
C LYS A 147 9.75 0.20 6.88
N ILE A 148 10.44 -0.81 6.33
CA ILE A 148 11.89 -0.96 6.52
C ILE A 148 12.61 0.22 5.85
N ILE A 149 12.25 0.54 4.61
CA ILE A 149 12.83 1.65 3.88
C ILE A 149 12.56 2.99 4.57
N SER A 150 11.33 3.19 5.09
CA SER A 150 10.95 4.44 5.75
C SER A 150 11.73 4.65 7.05
N VAL A 151 11.78 3.62 7.92
CA VAL A 151 12.53 3.71 9.19
C VAL A 151 14.03 3.86 8.92
N THR A 152 14.61 3.06 8.02
CA THR A 152 16.05 3.15 7.68
C THR A 152 16.42 4.50 7.09
N SER A 153 15.56 5.07 6.24
CA SER A 153 15.77 6.42 5.69
C SER A 153 15.76 7.50 6.79
N GLY A 154 14.97 7.30 7.85
CA GLY A 154 14.97 8.15 9.03
C GLY A 154 16.27 8.01 9.83
N VAL A 155 16.69 6.79 10.12
CA VAL A 155 17.95 6.49 10.85
C VAL A 155 19.16 7.12 10.15
N PHE A 156 19.21 7.08 8.82
CA PHE A 156 20.30 7.72 8.06
C PHE A 156 20.07 9.19 7.73
N HIS A 157 19.09 9.84 8.36
CA HIS A 157 18.83 11.28 8.25
C HIS A 157 18.63 11.76 6.79
N ILE A 158 18.09 10.90 5.93
CA ILE A 158 17.78 11.30 4.55
C ILE A 158 16.79 12.45 4.55
N ASN A 159 17.00 13.42 3.66
CA ASN A 159 16.14 14.58 3.55
C ASN A 159 14.65 14.18 3.42
N ILE A 160 13.83 14.67 4.34
CA ILE A 160 12.39 14.34 4.42
C ILE A 160 11.62 14.69 3.14
N VAL A 161 12.01 15.79 2.46
CA VAL A 161 11.36 16.20 1.21
C VAL A 161 11.70 15.21 0.09
N ALA A 162 12.95 14.79 -0.01
CA ALA A 162 13.36 13.77 -0.97
C ALA A 162 12.65 12.43 -0.70
N PHE A 163 12.57 12.02 0.59
CA PHE A 163 11.82 10.83 1.00
C PHE A 163 10.35 10.93 0.59
N PHE A 164 9.69 12.06 0.90
CA PHE A 164 8.28 12.29 0.57
C PHE A 164 8.02 12.18 -0.94
N VAL A 165 8.79 12.91 -1.75
CA VAL A 165 8.61 12.94 -3.21
C VAL A 165 8.84 11.56 -3.83
N MET A 166 9.93 10.86 -3.45
CA MET A 166 10.23 9.54 -4.00
C MET A 166 9.24 8.46 -3.55
N SER A 167 8.79 8.52 -2.30
CA SER A 167 7.75 7.65 -1.79
C SER A 167 6.41 7.89 -2.50
N LEU A 168 6.05 9.16 -2.75
CA LEU A 168 4.83 9.51 -3.46
C LEU A 168 4.84 8.97 -4.90
N ILE A 169 5.96 9.14 -5.61
CA ILE A 169 6.11 8.64 -6.97
C ILE A 169 6.12 7.11 -6.99
N GLY A 170 6.93 6.46 -6.15
CA GLY A 170 7.07 5.01 -6.12
C GLY A 170 5.76 4.30 -5.73
N ARG A 171 5.14 4.68 -4.62
CA ARG A 171 3.83 4.14 -4.18
C ARG A 171 2.71 4.50 -5.16
N GLY A 172 2.70 5.74 -5.66
CA GLY A 172 1.73 6.20 -6.63
C GLY A 172 1.76 5.37 -7.91
N LEU A 173 2.92 5.16 -8.50
CA LEU A 173 3.10 4.32 -9.68
C LEU A 173 2.66 2.87 -9.40
N ARG A 174 3.07 2.30 -8.28
CA ARG A 174 2.68 0.93 -7.90
C ARG A 174 1.17 0.77 -7.81
N PHE A 175 0.50 1.57 -6.98
CA PHE A 175 -0.95 1.47 -6.79
C PHE A 175 -1.72 1.83 -8.07
N PHE A 176 -1.18 2.77 -8.87
CA PHE A 176 -1.76 3.10 -10.16
C PHE A 176 -1.69 1.92 -11.14
N LEU A 177 -0.54 1.24 -11.23
CA LEU A 177 -0.39 0.06 -12.08
C LEU A 177 -1.31 -1.08 -11.64
N VAL A 178 -1.39 -1.37 -10.33
CA VAL A 178 -2.32 -2.38 -9.78
C VAL A 178 -3.75 -2.02 -10.15
N SER A 179 -4.18 -0.78 -9.91
CA SER A 179 -5.54 -0.32 -10.21
C SER A 179 -5.85 -0.36 -11.70
N LEU A 180 -4.90 -0.01 -12.56
CA LEU A 180 -5.04 -0.01 -14.02
C LEU A 180 -5.17 -1.44 -14.56
N ILE A 181 -4.32 -2.35 -14.11
CA ILE A 181 -4.37 -3.77 -14.49
C ILE A 181 -5.71 -4.37 -14.07
N VAL A 182 -6.12 -4.14 -12.83
CA VAL A 182 -7.39 -4.67 -12.31
C VAL A 182 -8.60 -4.07 -13.03
N LYS A 183 -8.58 -2.77 -13.35
CA LYS A 183 -9.63 -2.12 -14.13
C LYS A 183 -9.78 -2.73 -15.51
N ASN A 184 -8.67 -3.00 -16.20
CA ASN A 184 -8.68 -3.44 -17.61
C ASN A 184 -8.85 -4.96 -17.74
N PHE A 185 -8.21 -5.75 -16.88
CA PHE A 185 -8.10 -7.21 -16.98
C PHE A 185 -8.83 -7.96 -15.87
N GLY A 186 -9.34 -7.26 -14.86
CA GLY A 186 -9.95 -7.89 -13.70
C GLY A 186 -11.15 -8.79 -14.00
N ASP A 187 -11.86 -8.56 -15.11
CA ASP A 187 -12.96 -9.43 -15.55
C ASP A 187 -12.46 -10.71 -16.25
N GLN A 188 -11.26 -10.67 -16.83
CA GLN A 188 -10.69 -11.81 -17.58
C GLN A 188 -9.88 -12.74 -16.68
N GLY A 189 -9.31 -12.24 -15.60
CA GLY A 189 -8.55 -13.06 -14.64
C GLY A 189 -9.39 -13.90 -13.68
N ILE A 190 -10.71 -13.88 -13.87
CA ILE A 190 -11.68 -14.63 -13.05
C ILE A 190 -12.15 -15.92 -13.77
N TYR A 191 -11.61 -16.23 -14.96
CA TYR A 191 -11.89 -17.46 -15.70
C TYR A 191 -10.87 -18.57 -15.43
#